data_75a3cceab6a6be2fdd2822bfbe4201d7
#
_entry.id   75a3cceab6a6be2fdd2822bfbe4201d7
#
_cell.length_a   1.000
_cell.length_b   1.000
_cell.length_c   1.000
_cell.angle_alpha   90.00
_cell.angle_beta   90.00
_cell.angle_gamma   90.00
#
_symmetry.space_group_name_H-M   'P 1'
#
loop_
_entity.id
_entity.type
_entity.pdbx_description
1 polymer ?
#
loop_
_entity_poly.entity_id
_entity_poly.type
_entity_poly.pdbx_seq_one_letter_code
_entity_poly.pdbx_strand_id
1 'polypeptide(L)'
;MARIAFPECGRIINTHGCHGGVKVEPWCDSPAVFAALPAVYVKEGDNYRAIRIKRASVSRNVVFAELAGVDTMEAADAMRGTLLYAKREDLKIPKGVFLIAEMIGMPVYHAVSGEVLGELTDVIQPGATDIYVIKTPKGSAMVPVVDEFVKDVNEKGIYLTPIEGMFEA
;
A
#
# COMPACT_ATOMS: atom_id res chain seq x y z
N MET A 1 -11.23 3.20 -11.81
CA MET A 1 -10.64 2.07 -11.06
C MET A 1 -11.33 1.92 -9.72
N ALA A 2 -11.69 0.71 -9.37
CA ALA A 2 -12.29 0.43 -8.07
C ALA A 2 -11.21 0.50 -6.97
N ARG A 3 -11.60 1.01 -5.81
CA ARG A 3 -10.72 1.03 -4.65
C ARG A 3 -10.59 -0.37 -4.05
N ILE A 4 -9.42 -0.68 -3.52
CA ILE A 4 -9.14 -1.97 -2.90
C ILE A 4 -9.77 -1.99 -1.51
N ALA A 5 -10.72 -2.90 -1.27
CA ALA A 5 -11.43 -3.01 0.00
C ALA A 5 -10.54 -3.57 1.13
N PHE A 6 -9.64 -4.50 0.79
CA PHE A 6 -8.72 -5.14 1.73
C PHE A 6 -7.30 -5.03 1.21
N PRO A 7 -6.64 -3.87 1.38
CA PRO A 7 -5.23 -3.74 1.00
C PRO A 7 -4.32 -4.54 1.93
N GLU A 8 -3.18 -4.97 1.39
CA GLU A 8 -2.14 -5.57 2.19
C GLU A 8 -1.60 -4.54 3.18
N CYS A 9 -1.45 -4.93 4.45
CA CYS A 9 -0.98 -4.01 5.49
C CYS A 9 0.28 -4.48 6.20
N GLY A 10 0.74 -5.70 5.94
CA GLY A 10 1.96 -6.21 6.54
C GLY A 10 2.12 -7.71 6.39
N ARG A 11 3.15 -8.22 7.03
CA ARG A 11 3.46 -9.66 7.04
C ARG A 11 4.00 -10.08 8.40
N ILE A 12 3.57 -11.24 8.87
CA ILE A 12 4.13 -11.84 10.07
C ILE A 12 5.50 -12.44 9.71
N ILE A 13 6.55 -11.94 10.34
CA ILE A 13 7.92 -12.35 10.02
C ILE A 13 8.54 -13.26 11.10
N ASN A 14 8.00 -13.26 12.31
CA ASN A 14 8.52 -14.10 13.39
C ASN A 14 7.51 -14.18 14.54
N THR A 15 7.79 -15.03 15.51
CA THR A 15 7.11 -15.06 16.79
C THR A 15 7.69 -13.99 17.73
N HIS A 16 6.95 -13.65 18.77
CA HIS A 16 7.42 -12.75 19.83
C HIS A 16 6.95 -13.28 21.18
N GLY A 17 7.90 -13.68 22.01
CA GLY A 17 7.59 -14.30 23.28
C GLY A 17 7.07 -15.73 23.14
N CYS A 18 6.53 -16.29 24.24
CA CYS A 18 6.11 -17.69 24.27
C CYS A 18 4.59 -17.87 24.40
N HIS A 19 3.81 -16.79 24.37
CA HIS A 19 2.36 -16.82 24.60
C HIS A 19 1.54 -16.48 23.34
N GLY A 20 2.13 -16.62 22.15
CA GLY A 20 1.40 -16.43 20.91
C GLY A 20 1.58 -15.06 20.26
N GLY A 21 2.46 -14.22 20.80
CA GLY A 21 2.80 -12.94 20.18
C GLY A 21 3.49 -13.13 18.83
N VAL A 22 3.24 -12.20 17.91
CA VAL A 22 3.84 -12.20 16.57
C VAL A 22 4.58 -10.90 16.31
N LYS A 23 5.66 -10.99 15.53
CA LYS A 23 6.40 -9.86 15.03
C LYS A 23 5.95 -9.57 13.61
N VAL A 24 5.48 -8.36 13.37
CA VAL A 24 4.91 -7.96 12.09
C VAL A 24 5.79 -6.91 11.43
N GLU A 25 6.06 -7.10 10.14
CA GLU A 25 6.63 -6.08 9.28
C GLU A 25 5.46 -5.27 8.72
N PRO A 26 5.25 -4.02 9.18
CA PRO A 26 4.12 -3.22 8.71
C PRO A 26 4.41 -2.59 7.35
N TRP A 27 3.41 -2.54 6.50
CA TRP A 27 3.47 -1.93 5.17
C TRP A 27 2.56 -0.71 5.04
N CYS A 28 2.06 -0.22 6.19
CA CYS A 28 1.31 1.03 6.26
C CYS A 28 2.27 2.23 6.21
N ASP A 29 1.73 3.44 6.14
CA ASP A 29 2.52 4.68 6.14
C ASP A 29 3.48 4.77 7.33
N SER A 30 3.06 4.24 8.48
CA SER A 30 3.92 4.14 9.65
C SER A 30 3.53 2.91 10.48
N PRO A 31 4.45 2.38 11.31
CA PRO A 31 4.12 1.29 12.22
C PRO A 31 2.97 1.62 13.18
N ALA A 32 2.82 2.89 13.55
CA ALA A 32 1.73 3.33 14.42
C ALA A 32 0.36 3.13 13.79
N VAL A 33 0.24 3.28 12.47
CA VAL A 33 -1.01 3.04 11.75
C VAL A 33 -1.42 1.57 11.90
N PHE A 34 -0.47 0.66 11.72
CA PHE A 34 -0.74 -0.78 11.93
C PHE A 34 -1.14 -1.07 13.38
N ALA A 35 -0.40 -0.53 14.34
CA ALA A 35 -0.64 -0.78 15.76
C ALA A 35 -2.00 -0.26 16.23
N ALA A 36 -2.58 0.69 15.53
CA ALA A 36 -3.91 1.25 15.83
C ALA A 36 -5.06 0.47 15.19
N LEU A 37 -4.78 -0.53 14.35
CA LEU A 37 -5.83 -1.33 13.71
C LEU A 37 -6.60 -2.16 14.72
N PRO A 38 -7.93 -2.24 14.63
CA PRO A 38 -8.72 -3.11 15.51
C PRO A 38 -8.59 -4.58 15.15
N ALA A 39 -8.34 -4.87 13.88
CA ALA A 39 -8.23 -6.23 13.37
C ALA A 39 -7.36 -6.27 12.11
N VAL A 40 -6.80 -7.43 11.86
CA VAL A 40 -6.17 -7.77 10.58
C VAL A 40 -6.96 -8.90 9.95
N TYR A 41 -6.73 -9.11 8.66
CA TYR A 41 -7.44 -10.14 7.88
C TYR A 41 -6.42 -11.04 7.21
N VAL A 42 -6.75 -12.32 7.14
CA VAL A 42 -6.00 -13.29 6.35
C VAL A 42 -6.87 -13.73 5.19
N LYS A 43 -6.25 -13.90 4.04
CA LYS A 43 -6.98 -14.31 2.83
C LYS A 43 -7.15 -15.83 2.82
N GLU A 44 -8.38 -16.27 2.65
CA GLU A 44 -8.75 -17.68 2.52
C GLU A 44 -9.54 -17.84 1.22
N GLY A 45 -8.87 -18.25 0.13
CA GLY A 45 -9.48 -18.25 -1.20
C GLY A 45 -9.82 -16.85 -1.64
N ASP A 46 -11.09 -16.58 -1.92
CA ASP A 46 -11.58 -15.25 -2.29
C ASP A 46 -12.13 -14.44 -1.10
N ASN A 47 -12.06 -15.02 0.10
CA ASN A 47 -12.60 -14.41 1.31
C ASN A 47 -11.49 -13.92 2.24
N TYR A 48 -11.84 -12.99 3.13
CA TYR A 48 -10.94 -12.45 4.14
C TYR A 48 -11.50 -12.75 5.51
N ARG A 49 -10.71 -13.46 6.33
CA ARG A 49 -11.09 -13.82 7.70
C ARG A 49 -10.50 -12.81 8.68
N ALA A 50 -11.34 -12.24 9.50
CA ALA A 50 -10.93 -11.27 10.51
C ALA A 50 -10.21 -11.93 11.69
N ILE A 51 -9.14 -11.30 12.15
CA ILE A 51 -8.46 -11.66 13.38
C ILE A 51 -8.30 -10.39 14.21
N ARG A 52 -8.97 -10.33 15.35
CA ARG A 52 -8.92 -9.15 16.20
C ARG A 52 -7.51 -8.98 16.81
N ILE A 53 -7.00 -7.77 16.80
CA ILE A 53 -5.75 -7.43 17.50
C ILE A 53 -6.11 -7.12 18.95
N LYS A 54 -5.62 -7.95 19.88
CA LYS A 54 -5.86 -7.76 21.31
C LYS A 54 -4.94 -6.66 21.87
N ARG A 55 -3.70 -6.63 21.39
CA ARG A 55 -2.69 -5.68 21.83
C ARG A 55 -1.64 -5.53 20.73
N ALA A 56 -1.11 -4.34 20.58
CA ALA A 56 -0.01 -4.08 19.64
C ALA A 56 0.91 -3.01 20.21
N SER A 57 2.21 -3.16 19.97
CA SER A 57 3.20 -2.15 20.33
C SER A 57 4.21 -1.97 19.20
N VAL A 58 4.66 -0.74 19.02
CA VAL A 58 5.65 -0.38 18.01
C VAL A 58 7.04 -0.46 18.61
N SER A 59 7.97 -1.10 17.91
CA SER A 59 9.38 -1.12 18.25
C SER A 59 10.19 -0.85 17.00
N ARG A 60 10.72 0.34 16.86
CA ARG A 60 11.43 0.81 15.66
C ARG A 60 10.53 0.69 14.43
N ASN A 61 10.88 -0.20 13.50
CA ASN A 61 10.15 -0.38 12.23
C ASN A 61 9.22 -1.60 12.23
N VAL A 62 9.04 -2.25 13.38
CA VAL A 62 8.22 -3.45 13.48
C VAL A 62 7.10 -3.24 14.50
N VAL A 63 6.11 -4.12 14.44
CA VAL A 63 5.01 -4.14 15.41
C VAL A 63 4.98 -5.52 16.05
N PHE A 64 4.89 -5.53 17.38
CA PHE A 64 4.62 -6.74 18.14
C PHE A 64 3.12 -6.77 18.44
N ALA A 65 2.45 -7.82 18.06
CA ALA A 65 1.00 -7.93 18.20
C ALA A 65 0.58 -9.23 18.86
N GLU A 66 -0.49 -9.14 19.64
CA GLU A 66 -1.21 -10.29 20.16
C GLU A 66 -2.53 -10.41 19.42
N LEU A 67 -2.73 -11.55 18.76
CA LEU A 67 -3.90 -11.79 17.91
C LEU A 67 -4.87 -12.73 18.61
N ALA A 68 -6.16 -12.48 18.44
CA ALA A 68 -7.20 -13.36 18.99
C ALA A 68 -7.10 -14.76 18.39
N GLY A 69 -7.11 -15.78 19.23
CA GLY A 69 -7.01 -17.18 18.80
C GLY A 69 -5.58 -17.67 18.62
N VAL A 70 -4.58 -16.83 18.80
CA VAL A 70 -3.16 -17.20 18.72
C VAL A 70 -2.56 -17.06 20.11
N ASP A 71 -2.60 -18.14 20.88
CA ASP A 71 -2.29 -18.11 22.32
C ASP A 71 -1.03 -18.91 22.70
N THR A 72 -0.40 -19.57 21.73
CA THR A 72 0.80 -20.36 21.95
C THR A 72 1.89 -19.99 20.96
N MET A 73 3.14 -20.28 21.31
CA MET A 73 4.27 -20.04 20.43
C MET A 73 4.15 -20.88 19.15
N GLU A 74 3.63 -22.10 19.26
CA GLU A 74 3.43 -22.99 18.11
C GLU A 74 2.40 -22.41 17.13
N ALA A 75 1.29 -21.87 17.65
CA ALA A 75 0.27 -21.24 16.84
C ALA A 75 0.83 -19.98 16.14
N ALA A 76 1.63 -19.19 16.85
CA ALA A 76 2.28 -18.00 16.28
C ALA A 76 3.31 -18.40 15.21
N ASP A 77 4.10 -19.44 15.46
CA ASP A 77 5.10 -19.91 14.50
C ASP A 77 4.45 -20.42 13.21
N ALA A 78 3.29 -21.07 13.33
CA ALA A 78 2.52 -21.52 12.17
C ALA A 78 2.05 -20.38 11.27
N MET A 79 1.95 -19.14 11.81
CA MET A 79 1.55 -17.96 11.06
C MET A 79 2.73 -17.21 10.43
N ARG A 80 3.96 -17.65 10.65
CA ARG A 80 5.14 -17.01 10.08
C ARG A 80 5.04 -16.98 8.55
N GLY A 81 5.29 -15.84 7.94
CA GLY A 81 5.18 -15.63 6.50
C GLY A 81 3.78 -15.25 6.01
N THR A 82 2.79 -15.22 6.90
CA THR A 82 1.42 -14.90 6.52
C THR A 82 1.30 -13.43 6.15
N LEU A 83 0.69 -13.15 4.98
CA LEU A 83 0.33 -11.80 4.58
C LEU A 83 -0.90 -11.35 5.37
N LEU A 84 -0.87 -10.12 5.83
CA LEU A 84 -1.95 -9.51 6.57
C LEU A 84 -2.59 -8.40 5.74
N TYR A 85 -3.92 -8.35 5.81
CA TYR A 85 -4.73 -7.35 5.13
C TYR A 85 -5.49 -6.54 6.17
N ALA A 86 -5.91 -5.34 5.81
CA ALA A 86 -6.75 -4.49 6.65
C ALA A 86 -7.97 -4.05 5.85
N LYS A 87 -9.05 -3.69 6.54
CA LYS A 87 -10.11 -2.93 5.88
C LYS A 87 -9.57 -1.56 5.51
N ARG A 88 -9.83 -1.11 4.30
CA ARG A 88 -9.40 0.21 3.84
C ARG A 88 -9.83 1.32 4.82
N GLU A 89 -11.05 1.23 5.33
CA GLU A 89 -11.61 2.20 6.28
C GLU A 89 -10.78 2.31 7.56
N ASP A 90 -10.22 1.19 8.02
CA ASP A 90 -9.45 1.15 9.26
C ASP A 90 -8.06 1.78 9.10
N LEU A 91 -7.56 1.89 7.89
CA LEU A 91 -6.28 2.53 7.61
C LEU A 91 -6.37 4.05 7.64
N LYS A 92 -7.58 4.61 7.71
CA LYS A 92 -7.85 6.05 7.80
C LYS A 92 -7.14 6.85 6.71
N ILE A 93 -7.14 6.33 5.49
CA ILE A 93 -6.55 6.99 4.33
C ILE A 93 -7.38 8.25 4.04
N PRO A 94 -6.74 9.42 3.91
CA PRO A 94 -7.47 10.65 3.62
C PRO A 94 -8.28 10.54 2.33
N LYS A 95 -9.42 11.24 2.29
CA LYS A 95 -10.26 11.29 1.10
C LYS A 95 -9.47 11.86 -0.08
N GLY A 96 -9.58 11.21 -1.23
CA GLY A 96 -8.86 11.62 -2.43
C GLY A 96 -7.43 11.05 -2.55
N VAL A 97 -6.95 10.36 -1.53
CA VAL A 97 -5.64 9.68 -1.58
C VAL A 97 -5.83 8.25 -2.07
N PHE A 98 -4.93 7.81 -2.94
CA PHE A 98 -4.93 6.46 -3.50
C PHE A 98 -3.71 5.69 -3.00
N LEU A 99 -3.90 4.40 -2.75
CA LEU A 99 -2.79 3.49 -2.48
C LEU A 99 -2.04 3.24 -3.80
N ILE A 100 -0.73 3.00 -3.72
CA ILE A 100 0.07 2.70 -4.91
C ILE A 100 -0.55 1.54 -5.70
N ALA A 101 -0.97 0.46 -5.02
CA ALA A 101 -1.59 -0.68 -5.67
C ALA A 101 -2.88 -0.33 -6.42
N GLU A 102 -3.60 0.69 -5.99
CA GLU A 102 -4.80 1.17 -6.68
C GLU A 102 -4.48 2.02 -7.90
N MET A 103 -3.31 2.66 -7.90
CA MET A 103 -2.88 3.54 -8.98
C MET A 103 -2.28 2.78 -10.16
N ILE A 104 -1.69 1.62 -9.91
CA ILE A 104 -1.11 0.80 -10.98
C ILE A 104 -2.18 0.42 -11.99
N GLY A 105 -1.92 0.70 -13.27
CA GLY A 105 -2.87 0.51 -14.35
C GLY A 105 -3.74 1.72 -14.66
N MET A 106 -3.66 2.78 -13.87
CA MET A 106 -4.40 4.01 -14.16
C MET A 106 -3.92 4.65 -15.45
N PRO A 107 -4.85 5.17 -16.29
CA PRO A 107 -4.45 5.98 -17.43
C PRO A 107 -3.84 7.30 -16.96
N VAL A 108 -2.88 7.80 -17.75
CA VAL A 108 -2.22 9.06 -17.50
C VAL A 108 -2.57 10.03 -18.62
N TYR A 109 -3.08 11.20 -18.26
CA TYR A 109 -3.56 12.21 -19.18
C TYR A 109 -2.73 13.50 -19.07
N HIS A 110 -2.69 14.22 -20.17
CA HIS A 110 -2.19 15.60 -20.13
C HIS A 110 -3.25 16.46 -19.44
N ALA A 111 -2.84 17.20 -18.40
CA ALA A 111 -3.77 17.96 -17.56
C ALA A 111 -4.53 19.07 -18.31
N VAL A 112 -3.93 19.61 -19.38
CA VAL A 112 -4.53 20.71 -20.15
C VAL A 112 -5.30 20.19 -21.35
N SER A 113 -4.70 19.33 -22.19
CA SER A 113 -5.32 18.86 -23.43
C SER A 113 -6.26 17.67 -23.25
N GLY A 114 -6.10 16.92 -22.17
CA GLY A 114 -6.84 15.66 -21.94
C GLY A 114 -6.32 14.49 -22.76
N GLU A 115 -5.23 14.68 -23.52
CA GLU A 115 -4.64 13.61 -24.32
C GLU A 115 -4.09 12.50 -23.44
N VAL A 116 -4.29 11.24 -23.86
CA VAL A 116 -3.74 10.07 -23.14
C VAL A 116 -2.25 9.99 -23.40
N LEU A 117 -1.46 10.08 -22.32
CA LEU A 117 0.00 9.99 -22.41
C LEU A 117 0.50 8.55 -22.22
N GLY A 118 -0.21 7.75 -21.44
CA GLY A 118 0.19 6.38 -21.16
C GLY A 118 -0.57 5.78 -19.98
N GLU A 119 0.08 4.82 -19.34
CA GLU A 119 -0.48 4.07 -18.19
C GLU A 119 0.56 3.96 -17.10
N LEU A 120 0.17 4.15 -15.85
CA LEU A 120 1.07 3.99 -14.71
C LEU A 120 1.36 2.50 -14.50
N THR A 121 2.63 2.13 -14.53
CA THR A 121 3.07 0.74 -14.35
C THR A 121 3.80 0.50 -13.04
N ASP A 122 4.38 1.54 -12.46
CA ASP A 122 5.08 1.42 -11.18
C ASP A 122 5.23 2.77 -10.50
N VAL A 123 5.49 2.74 -9.20
CA VAL A 123 5.87 3.92 -8.41
C VAL A 123 7.15 3.56 -7.67
N ILE A 124 8.22 4.28 -7.97
CA ILE A 124 9.52 4.08 -7.34
C ILE A 124 9.67 5.09 -6.21
N GLN A 125 10.18 4.62 -5.07
CA GLN A 125 10.36 5.46 -3.88
C GLN A 125 11.84 5.49 -3.50
N PRO A 126 12.69 6.20 -4.28
CA PRO A 126 14.15 6.21 -4.05
C PRO A 126 14.58 7.08 -2.86
N GLY A 127 13.71 7.97 -2.40
CA GLY A 127 14.04 8.91 -1.32
C GLY A 127 12.86 9.83 -1.01
N ALA A 128 13.13 11.13 -0.94
CA ALA A 128 12.13 12.12 -0.53
C ALA A 128 11.00 12.34 -1.56
N THR A 129 11.24 12.05 -2.83
CA THR A 129 10.28 12.25 -3.91
C THR A 129 10.01 10.95 -4.62
N ASP A 130 8.75 10.58 -4.72
CA ASP A 130 8.33 9.41 -5.49
C ASP A 130 8.48 9.67 -6.98
N ILE A 131 8.61 8.62 -7.77
CA ILE A 131 8.71 8.69 -9.22
C ILE A 131 7.67 7.77 -9.83
N TYR A 132 6.80 8.32 -10.69
CA TYR A 132 5.87 7.53 -11.48
C TYR A 132 6.58 6.95 -12.70
N VAL A 133 6.45 5.66 -12.91
CA VAL A 133 6.90 4.99 -14.13
C VAL A 133 5.69 4.79 -15.02
N ILE A 134 5.71 5.41 -16.19
CA ILE A 134 4.58 5.46 -17.10
C ILE A 134 4.96 4.76 -18.40
N LYS A 135 4.17 3.76 -18.78
CA LYS A 135 4.32 3.08 -20.05
C LYS A 135 3.65 3.91 -21.15
N THR A 136 4.42 4.23 -22.19
CA THR A 136 3.94 5.02 -23.35
C THR A 136 4.08 4.18 -24.61
N PRO A 137 3.47 4.61 -25.75
CA PRO A 137 3.68 3.92 -27.03
C PRO A 137 5.15 3.90 -27.48
N LYS A 138 5.97 4.80 -26.95
CA LYS A 138 7.39 4.92 -27.32
C LYS A 138 8.35 4.29 -26.30
N GLY A 139 7.83 3.73 -25.22
CA GLY A 139 8.66 3.14 -24.15
C GLY A 139 8.16 3.53 -22.78
N SER A 140 9.09 3.82 -21.87
CA SER A 140 8.74 4.22 -20.50
C SER A 140 9.21 5.64 -20.23
N ALA A 141 8.39 6.41 -19.50
CA ALA A 141 8.74 7.73 -19.00
C ALA A 141 8.75 7.69 -17.47
N MET A 142 9.63 8.49 -16.86
CA MET A 142 9.71 8.66 -15.43
C MET A 142 9.36 10.10 -15.07
N VAL A 143 8.40 10.28 -14.18
CA VAL A 143 7.91 11.60 -13.78
C VAL A 143 8.01 11.75 -12.27
N PRO A 144 8.79 12.70 -11.77
CA PRO A 144 8.81 13.00 -10.33
C PRO A 144 7.43 13.46 -9.85
N VAL A 145 7.04 12.97 -8.68
CA VAL A 145 5.74 13.32 -8.08
C VAL A 145 5.89 14.62 -7.32
N VAL A 146 5.84 15.72 -8.06
CA VAL A 146 5.90 17.08 -7.54
C VAL A 146 4.78 17.91 -8.17
N ASP A 147 4.35 18.96 -7.49
CA ASP A 147 3.24 19.82 -7.93
C ASP A 147 3.46 20.44 -9.31
N GLU A 148 4.72 20.60 -9.71
CA GLU A 148 5.07 21.11 -11.04
C GLU A 148 4.57 20.20 -12.16
N PHE A 149 4.59 18.88 -11.96
CA PHE A 149 4.24 17.88 -12.97
C PHE A 149 2.90 17.19 -12.70
N VAL A 150 2.64 16.77 -11.46
CA VAL A 150 1.41 16.06 -11.12
C VAL A 150 0.36 17.05 -10.66
N LYS A 151 -0.69 17.23 -11.45
CA LYS A 151 -1.74 18.22 -11.19
C LYS A 151 -2.93 17.65 -10.44
N ASP A 152 -3.31 16.41 -10.72
CA ASP A 152 -4.41 15.75 -10.04
C ASP A 152 -4.29 14.23 -10.16
N VAL A 153 -4.83 13.52 -9.19
CA VAL A 153 -5.02 12.08 -9.22
C VAL A 153 -6.43 11.82 -8.72
N ASN A 154 -7.26 11.22 -9.55
CA ASN A 154 -8.63 10.88 -9.20
C ASN A 154 -9.02 9.53 -9.79
N GLU A 155 -10.26 9.11 -9.61
CA GLU A 155 -10.73 7.80 -10.06
C GLU A 155 -10.68 7.62 -11.58
N LYS A 156 -10.62 8.71 -12.35
CA LYS A 156 -10.50 8.65 -13.80
C LYS A 156 -9.06 8.43 -14.26
N GLY A 157 -8.08 8.82 -13.45
CA GLY A 157 -6.67 8.66 -13.78
C GLY A 157 -5.76 9.71 -13.16
N ILE A 158 -4.58 9.80 -13.72
CA ILE A 158 -3.52 10.72 -13.30
C ILE A 158 -3.37 11.83 -14.32
N TYR A 159 -3.34 13.07 -13.87
CA TYR A 159 -3.25 14.26 -14.75
C TYR A 159 -1.91 14.93 -14.55
N LEU A 160 -1.14 15.01 -15.64
CA LEU A 160 0.21 15.57 -15.64
C LEU A 160 0.32 16.78 -16.54
N THR A 161 1.26 17.66 -16.21
CA THR A 161 1.76 18.69 -17.11
C THR A 161 3.25 18.43 -17.33
N PRO A 162 3.62 17.58 -18.30
CA PRO A 162 5.01 17.23 -18.54
C PRO A 162 5.75 18.36 -19.23
N ILE A 163 7.06 18.39 -19.04
CA ILE A 163 7.93 19.28 -19.82
C ILE A 163 8.27 18.60 -21.15
N GLU A 164 8.69 19.43 -22.11
CA GLU A 164 9.14 18.94 -23.41
C GLU A 164 10.24 17.90 -23.26
N GLY A 165 10.14 16.81 -24.02
CA GLY A 165 11.11 15.72 -23.99
C GLY A 165 10.89 14.65 -22.92
N MET A 166 10.04 14.91 -21.94
CA MET A 166 9.80 13.97 -20.84
C MET A 166 9.18 12.64 -21.32
N PHE A 167 8.34 12.69 -22.33
CA PHE A 167 7.67 11.53 -22.94
C PHE A 167 8.21 11.18 -24.32
N GLU A 168 9.32 11.77 -24.71
CA GLU A 168 10.00 11.49 -25.97
C GLU A 168 11.24 10.65 -25.71
N ALA A 169 11.08 9.37 -25.61
CA ALA A 169 12.21 8.48 -25.34
C ALA A 169 12.63 7.71 -26.57
#